data_d7b0a7d3e14969de5dc038f1de50b6b2
#
_entry.id   d7b0a7d3e14969de5dc038f1de50b6b2
#
_cell.length_a   1.000
_cell.length_b   1.000
_cell.length_c   1.000
_cell.angle_alpha   90.00
_cell.angle_beta   90.00
_cell.angle_gamma   90.00
#
_symmetry.space_group_name_H-M   'P 1'
#
loop_
_entity.id
_entity.type
_entity.pdbx_description
1 polymer ?
#
loop_
_entity_poly.entity_id
_entity_poly.type
_entity_poly.pdbx_seq_one_letter_code
_entity_poly.pdbx_strand_id
1 'polypeptide(L)'
;MRTETRNSYLEGIERVVSHVSRNLGFAQNQSLDPAALAHVAGFSTFHFHRIFRGMMGESLGDFVRRLRLEKATYLLAEGKRVTDVAFECGFESHEAFTRAFRTAFGVPPSTFVRESRAFRRLPNPTVTHYDSILIGTPLRTLLGDKNMNVEIREIPGFHTLAMRHTGPYWQIGATFQRLAQWAAENSVPYHGSLAAYYDNPESTPA
;
A
#
# COMPACT_ATOMS: atom_id res chain seq x y z
N MET A 1 -25.72 -12.38 3.51
CA MET A 1 -24.84 -12.38 4.71
C MET A 1 -25.33 -11.28 5.64
N ARG A 2 -25.56 -11.56 6.91
CA ARG A 2 -26.04 -10.55 7.87
C ARG A 2 -24.97 -9.46 8.03
N THR A 3 -25.39 -8.20 8.17
CA THR A 3 -24.47 -7.04 8.28
C THR A 3 -23.46 -7.20 9.43
N GLU A 4 -23.91 -7.74 10.56
CA GLU A 4 -23.05 -8.03 11.73
C GLU A 4 -21.91 -9.03 11.41
N THR A 5 -22.24 -10.11 10.68
CA THR A 5 -21.23 -11.11 10.27
C THR A 5 -20.19 -10.49 9.31
N ARG A 6 -20.65 -9.62 8.39
CA ARG A 6 -19.72 -8.92 7.47
C ARG A 6 -18.79 -7.97 8.21
N ASN A 7 -19.31 -7.23 9.20
CA ASN A 7 -18.50 -6.32 10.01
C ASN A 7 -17.44 -7.08 10.83
N SER A 8 -17.81 -8.20 11.47
CA SER A 8 -16.85 -9.03 12.19
C SER A 8 -15.73 -9.56 11.27
N TYR A 9 -16.05 -9.93 10.04
CA TYR A 9 -15.04 -10.35 9.07
C TYR A 9 -14.13 -9.21 8.65
N LEU A 10 -14.67 -8.01 8.37
CA LEU A 10 -13.89 -6.83 8.07
C LEU A 10 -12.91 -6.50 9.18
N GLU A 11 -13.36 -6.45 10.42
CA GLU A 11 -12.51 -6.18 11.59
C GLU A 11 -11.39 -7.22 11.75
N GLY A 12 -11.69 -8.51 11.51
CA GLY A 12 -10.70 -9.58 11.53
C GLY A 12 -9.64 -9.37 10.46
N ILE A 13 -10.04 -9.06 9.23
CA ILE A 13 -9.12 -8.81 8.12
C ILE A 13 -8.34 -7.50 8.33
N GLU A 14 -8.94 -6.45 8.87
CA GLU A 14 -8.22 -5.20 9.22
C GLU A 14 -7.09 -5.45 10.23
N ARG A 15 -7.34 -6.27 11.25
CA ARG A 15 -6.28 -6.68 12.19
C ARG A 15 -5.13 -7.40 11.48
N VAL A 16 -5.45 -8.32 10.56
CA VAL A 16 -4.44 -9.05 9.79
C VAL A 16 -3.66 -8.12 8.88
N VAL A 17 -4.30 -7.27 8.11
CA VAL A 17 -3.63 -6.31 7.22
C VAL A 17 -2.70 -5.39 8.02
N SER A 18 -3.16 -4.87 9.15
CA SER A 18 -2.35 -4.06 10.06
C SER A 18 -1.17 -4.84 10.67
N HIS A 19 -1.37 -6.13 10.97
CA HIS A 19 -0.31 -6.99 11.48
C HIS A 19 0.73 -7.29 10.39
N VAL A 20 0.29 -7.63 9.18
CA VAL A 20 1.17 -7.86 8.02
C VAL A 20 2.00 -6.62 7.72
N SER A 21 1.40 -5.43 7.66
CA SER A 21 2.11 -4.19 7.31
C SER A 21 3.26 -3.88 8.26
N ARG A 22 3.06 -4.12 9.56
CA ARG A 22 4.09 -3.90 10.60
C ARG A 22 5.21 -4.94 10.56
N ASN A 23 4.96 -6.10 9.96
CA ASN A 23 5.85 -7.25 10.01
C ASN A 23 6.42 -7.67 8.65
N LEU A 24 6.21 -6.90 7.58
CA LEU A 24 6.68 -7.23 6.22
C LEU A 24 8.20 -7.40 6.09
N GLY A 25 8.98 -6.81 6.99
CA GLY A 25 10.43 -6.71 6.92
C GLY A 25 11.23 -7.85 7.54
N PHE A 26 10.59 -8.94 8.00
CA PHE A 26 11.31 -10.01 8.67
C PHE A 26 11.23 -11.32 7.89
N ALA A 27 12.37 -11.80 7.37
CA ALA A 27 12.44 -13.01 6.55
C ALA A 27 11.98 -14.28 7.29
N GLN A 28 12.26 -14.38 8.59
CA GLN A 28 11.89 -15.53 9.43
C GLN A 28 10.69 -15.23 10.33
N ASN A 29 9.69 -14.54 9.80
CA ASN A 29 8.63 -14.05 10.64
C ASN A 29 7.54 -15.10 10.85
N GLN A 30 7.66 -15.90 11.91
CA GLN A 30 6.59 -16.76 12.39
C GLN A 30 5.28 -16.00 12.62
N SER A 31 5.35 -14.66 12.77
CA SER A 31 4.17 -13.81 12.92
C SER A 31 3.35 -13.65 11.62
N LEU A 32 3.91 -14.01 10.46
CA LEU A 32 3.19 -14.06 9.18
C LEU A 32 2.81 -15.49 8.77
N ASP A 33 3.00 -16.46 9.65
CA ASP A 33 2.47 -17.80 9.47
C ASP A 33 0.94 -17.79 9.38
N PRO A 34 0.33 -18.55 8.46
CA PRO A 34 -1.12 -18.59 8.29
C PRO A 34 -1.92 -18.89 9.56
N ALA A 35 -1.43 -19.78 10.43
CA ALA A 35 -2.09 -20.11 11.68
C ALA A 35 -2.04 -18.94 12.67
N ALA A 36 -0.89 -18.25 12.77
CA ALA A 36 -0.74 -17.05 13.60
C ALA A 36 -1.68 -15.93 13.12
N LEU A 37 -1.76 -15.72 11.80
CA LEU A 37 -2.65 -14.70 11.22
C LEU A 37 -4.14 -15.04 11.35
N ALA A 38 -4.50 -16.32 11.29
CA ALA A 38 -5.87 -16.77 11.59
C ALA A 38 -6.24 -16.45 13.04
N HIS A 39 -5.33 -16.64 13.99
CA HIS A 39 -5.51 -16.28 15.39
C HIS A 39 -5.68 -14.76 15.55
N VAL A 40 -4.85 -13.95 14.88
CA VAL A 40 -4.99 -12.47 14.85
C VAL A 40 -6.36 -12.06 14.32
N ALA A 41 -6.88 -12.75 13.30
CA ALA A 41 -8.21 -12.52 12.75
C ALA A 41 -9.34 -12.94 13.71
N GLY A 42 -9.08 -13.83 14.67
CA GLY A 42 -10.08 -14.43 15.52
C GLY A 42 -10.86 -15.57 14.84
N PHE A 43 -10.25 -16.27 13.88
CA PHE A 43 -10.87 -17.34 13.10
C PHE A 43 -10.05 -18.64 13.18
N SER A 44 -10.69 -19.77 12.88
CA SER A 44 -9.94 -21.00 12.60
C SER A 44 -9.16 -20.84 11.28
N THR A 45 -8.03 -21.52 11.14
CA THR A 45 -7.16 -21.40 9.97
C THR A 45 -7.92 -21.65 8.66
N PHE A 46 -8.75 -22.69 8.61
CA PHE A 46 -9.53 -23.01 7.41
C PHE A 46 -10.55 -21.92 7.07
N HIS A 47 -11.25 -21.40 8.08
CA HIS A 47 -12.24 -20.33 7.90
C HIS A 47 -11.57 -19.02 7.48
N PHE A 48 -10.43 -18.71 8.08
CA PHE A 48 -9.63 -17.53 7.77
C PHE A 48 -9.21 -17.49 6.30
N HIS A 49 -8.61 -18.57 5.76
CA HIS A 49 -8.20 -18.60 4.35
C HIS A 49 -9.34 -18.32 3.39
N ARG A 50 -10.51 -18.90 3.66
CA ARG A 50 -11.70 -18.71 2.82
C ARG A 50 -12.23 -17.29 2.87
N ILE A 51 -12.29 -16.70 4.08
CA ILE A 51 -12.74 -15.32 4.26
C ILE A 51 -11.75 -14.36 3.65
N PHE A 52 -10.45 -14.53 3.94
CA PHE A 52 -9.40 -13.68 3.40
C PHE A 52 -9.46 -13.64 1.86
N ARG A 53 -9.45 -14.81 1.22
CA ARG A 53 -9.54 -14.89 -0.24
C ARG A 53 -10.84 -14.31 -0.80
N GLY A 54 -11.97 -14.53 -0.11
CA GLY A 54 -13.27 -14.00 -0.53
C GLY A 54 -13.36 -12.47 -0.43
N MET A 55 -12.68 -11.87 0.55
CA MET A 55 -12.69 -10.43 0.77
C MET A 55 -11.58 -9.70 0.01
N MET A 56 -10.38 -10.28 -0.05
CA MET A 56 -9.21 -9.67 -0.65
C MET A 56 -9.02 -10.05 -2.12
N GLY A 57 -9.74 -11.07 -2.62
CA GLY A 57 -9.65 -11.53 -4.00
C GLY A 57 -8.36 -12.29 -4.32
N GLU A 58 -7.44 -12.44 -3.38
CA GLU A 58 -6.14 -13.10 -3.54
C GLU A 58 -5.84 -13.96 -2.30
N SER A 59 -4.90 -14.91 -2.44
CA SER A 59 -4.45 -15.69 -1.29
C SER A 59 -3.63 -14.84 -0.32
N LEU A 60 -3.56 -15.23 0.96
CA LEU A 60 -2.71 -14.56 1.94
C LEU A 60 -1.23 -14.53 1.51
N GLY A 61 -0.72 -15.64 0.95
CA GLY A 61 0.66 -15.71 0.48
C GLY A 61 0.94 -14.76 -0.69
N ASP A 62 0.01 -14.65 -1.63
CA ASP A 62 0.12 -13.70 -2.76
C ASP A 62 0.03 -12.26 -2.27
N PHE A 63 -0.87 -11.96 -1.35
CA PHE A 63 -1.00 -10.66 -0.70
C PHE A 63 0.30 -10.22 -0.03
N VAL A 64 0.88 -11.07 0.83
CA VAL A 64 2.15 -10.78 1.52
C VAL A 64 3.29 -10.60 0.51
N ARG A 65 3.39 -11.51 -0.47
CA ARG A 65 4.43 -11.43 -1.52
C ARG A 65 4.32 -10.14 -2.31
N ARG A 66 3.12 -9.76 -2.72
CA ARG A 66 2.85 -8.53 -3.47
C ARG A 66 3.25 -7.30 -2.66
N LEU A 67 2.84 -7.18 -1.41
CA LEU A 67 3.21 -6.06 -0.54
C LEU A 67 4.72 -5.97 -0.30
N ARG A 68 5.42 -7.10 -0.16
CA ARG A 68 6.89 -7.14 -0.07
C ARG A 68 7.56 -6.59 -1.32
N LEU A 69 7.04 -6.94 -2.50
CA LEU A 69 7.56 -6.46 -3.78
C LEU A 69 7.26 -4.98 -4.01
N GLU A 70 6.08 -4.50 -3.64
CA GLU A 70 5.75 -3.07 -3.68
C GLU A 70 6.63 -2.26 -2.71
N LYS A 71 6.83 -2.73 -1.47
CA LYS A 71 7.79 -2.16 -0.54
C LYS A 71 9.19 -2.10 -1.12
N ALA A 72 9.62 -3.16 -1.83
CA ALA A 72 10.93 -3.19 -2.46
C ALA A 72 11.10 -2.08 -3.49
N THR A 73 10.08 -1.77 -4.31
CA THR A 73 10.18 -0.65 -5.26
C THR A 73 10.32 0.69 -4.55
N TYR A 74 9.68 0.86 -3.40
CA TYR A 74 9.81 2.06 -2.56
C TYR A 74 11.26 2.21 -2.05
N LEU A 75 11.82 1.17 -1.44
CA LEU A 75 13.18 1.18 -0.90
C LEU A 75 14.25 1.34 -2.00
N LEU A 76 14.03 0.73 -3.16
CA LEU A 76 14.92 0.90 -4.32
C LEU A 76 14.87 2.34 -4.86
N ALA A 77 13.71 2.97 -4.85
CA ALA A 77 13.56 4.38 -5.24
C ALA A 77 14.28 5.33 -4.27
N GLU A 78 14.37 4.97 -2.98
CA GLU A 78 15.19 5.68 -1.98
C GLU A 78 16.69 5.48 -2.16
N GLY A 79 17.13 4.64 -3.09
CA GLY A 79 18.54 4.40 -3.39
C GLY A 79 19.19 3.30 -2.53
N LYS A 80 18.43 2.49 -1.83
CA LYS A 80 18.98 1.34 -1.08
C LYS A 80 19.55 0.28 -2.01
N ARG A 81 20.56 -0.44 -1.54
CA ARG A 81 21.20 -1.52 -2.31
C ARG A 81 20.25 -2.70 -2.48
N VAL A 82 20.25 -3.30 -3.65
CA VAL A 82 19.37 -4.43 -4.01
C VAL A 82 19.47 -5.60 -3.02
N THR A 83 20.68 -5.90 -2.56
CA THR A 83 20.92 -6.95 -1.56
C THR A 83 20.25 -6.66 -0.23
N ASP A 84 20.35 -5.43 0.25
CA ASP A 84 19.77 -5.01 1.53
C ASP A 84 18.23 -5.02 1.44
N VAL A 85 17.69 -4.54 0.32
CA VAL A 85 16.25 -4.53 0.04
C VAL A 85 15.66 -5.94 0.03
N ALA A 86 16.38 -6.94 -0.51
CA ALA A 86 15.92 -8.32 -0.51
C ALA A 86 15.61 -8.80 0.91
N PHE A 87 16.54 -8.63 1.82
CA PHE A 87 16.37 -9.06 3.22
C PHE A 87 15.40 -8.15 3.99
N GLU A 88 15.45 -6.84 3.79
CA GLU A 88 14.55 -5.88 4.42
C GLU A 88 13.07 -6.06 4.00
N CYS A 89 12.84 -6.66 2.83
CA CYS A 89 11.51 -7.06 2.37
C CYS A 89 11.14 -8.50 2.74
N GLY A 90 11.96 -9.19 3.54
CA GLY A 90 11.65 -10.49 4.09
C GLY A 90 11.82 -11.65 3.11
N PHE A 91 12.70 -11.53 2.13
CA PHE A 91 13.11 -12.65 1.28
C PHE A 91 14.28 -13.41 1.92
N GLU A 92 14.28 -14.72 1.78
CA GLU A 92 15.29 -15.60 2.35
C GLU A 92 16.64 -15.48 1.63
N SER A 93 16.62 -15.11 0.34
CA SER A 93 17.84 -14.90 -0.44
C SER A 93 17.65 -13.83 -1.52
N HIS A 94 18.78 -13.26 -1.98
CA HIS A 94 18.84 -12.33 -3.08
C HIS A 94 18.31 -12.95 -4.38
N GLU A 95 18.56 -14.24 -4.61
CA GLU A 95 18.10 -14.96 -5.80
C GLU A 95 16.59 -15.15 -5.81
N ALA A 96 16.00 -15.50 -4.66
CA ALA A 96 14.55 -15.63 -4.48
C ALA A 96 13.86 -14.28 -4.72
N PHE A 97 14.41 -13.21 -4.16
CA PHE A 97 13.95 -11.85 -4.39
C PHE A 97 14.02 -11.46 -5.87
N THR A 98 15.19 -11.64 -6.50
CA THR A 98 15.41 -11.26 -7.90
C THR A 98 14.44 -11.97 -8.86
N ARG A 99 14.20 -13.29 -8.64
CA ARG A 99 13.22 -14.05 -9.42
C ARG A 99 11.80 -13.50 -9.22
N ALA A 100 11.38 -13.31 -7.97
CA ALA A 100 10.04 -12.81 -7.66
C ALA A 100 9.82 -11.40 -8.23
N PHE A 101 10.81 -10.51 -8.10
CA PHE A 101 10.77 -9.15 -8.61
C PHE A 101 10.68 -9.13 -10.13
N ARG A 102 11.53 -9.91 -10.83
CA ARG A 102 11.49 -10.01 -12.29
C ARG A 102 10.16 -10.57 -12.80
N THR A 103 9.60 -11.57 -12.12
CA THR A 103 8.28 -12.13 -12.48
C THR A 103 7.18 -11.07 -12.34
N ALA A 104 7.24 -10.23 -11.30
CA ALA A 104 6.22 -9.25 -11.02
C ALA A 104 6.31 -7.99 -11.90
N PHE A 105 7.53 -7.49 -12.15
CA PHE A 105 7.74 -6.21 -12.82
C PHE A 105 8.35 -6.32 -14.24
N GLY A 106 8.64 -7.54 -14.70
CA GLY A 106 9.21 -7.80 -16.03
C GLY A 106 10.71 -7.53 -16.15
N VAL A 107 11.32 -6.86 -15.17
CA VAL A 107 12.75 -6.48 -15.16
C VAL A 107 13.38 -6.85 -13.82
N PRO A 108 14.70 -7.16 -13.78
CA PRO A 108 15.39 -7.40 -12.52
C PRO A 108 15.54 -6.11 -11.70
N PRO A 109 15.72 -6.22 -10.36
CA PRO A 109 15.85 -5.06 -9.48
C PRO A 109 16.95 -4.08 -9.87
N SER A 110 18.10 -4.58 -10.36
CA SER A 110 19.23 -3.73 -10.80
C SER A 110 18.89 -2.87 -12.02
N THR A 111 18.12 -3.41 -12.95
CA THR A 111 17.62 -2.67 -14.12
C THR A 111 16.57 -1.65 -13.69
N PHE A 112 15.67 -2.04 -12.79
CA PHE A 112 14.65 -1.16 -12.24
C PHE A 112 15.26 0.09 -11.58
N VAL A 113 16.32 -0.06 -10.78
CA VAL A 113 17.03 1.07 -10.15
C VAL A 113 17.62 2.01 -11.19
N ARG A 114 18.15 1.47 -12.30
CA ARG A 114 18.79 2.25 -13.36
C ARG A 114 17.79 3.01 -14.23
N GLU A 115 16.65 2.40 -14.54
CA GLU A 115 15.69 2.91 -15.53
C GLU A 115 14.53 3.71 -14.92
N SER A 116 14.10 3.37 -13.72
CA SER A 116 12.89 3.97 -13.15
C SER A 116 12.93 3.92 -11.62
N ARG A 117 13.49 4.92 -10.98
CA ARG A 117 13.46 5.05 -9.51
C ARG A 117 12.09 5.47 -8.97
N ALA A 118 11.01 4.83 -9.42
CA ALA A 118 9.66 5.18 -9.01
C ALA A 118 8.99 4.02 -8.29
N PHE A 119 8.23 4.32 -7.24
CA PHE A 119 7.34 3.35 -6.60
C PHE A 119 6.40 2.74 -7.65
N ARG A 120 6.19 1.42 -7.61
CA ARG A 120 5.26 0.71 -8.48
C ARG A 120 4.30 -0.15 -7.67
N ARG A 121 3.03 -0.04 -8.01
CA ARG A 121 1.97 -0.92 -7.54
C ARG A 121 1.83 -2.11 -8.47
N LEU A 122 1.47 -3.25 -7.90
CA LEU A 122 1.09 -4.44 -8.65
C LEU A 122 -0.43 -4.54 -8.74
N PRO A 123 -1.00 -5.00 -9.86
CA PRO A 123 -2.44 -5.22 -9.98
C PRO A 123 -2.96 -6.11 -8.85
N ASN A 124 -4.07 -5.73 -8.25
CA ASN A 124 -4.79 -6.55 -7.26
C ASN A 124 -6.29 -6.24 -7.28
N PRO A 125 -7.14 -7.16 -6.79
CA PRO A 125 -8.59 -7.01 -6.83
C PRO A 125 -9.18 -5.94 -5.91
N THR A 126 -8.45 -5.48 -4.91
CA THR A 126 -8.99 -4.67 -3.79
C THR A 126 -8.36 -3.30 -3.64
N VAL A 127 -7.52 -2.88 -4.57
CA VAL A 127 -6.74 -1.62 -4.50
C VAL A 127 -5.95 -1.43 -3.18
N THR A 128 -5.70 -2.52 -2.46
CA THR A 128 -4.96 -2.53 -1.20
C THR A 128 -3.47 -2.61 -1.48
N HIS A 129 -2.78 -1.50 -1.52
CA HIS A 129 -1.36 -1.40 -1.84
C HIS A 129 -0.51 -1.09 -0.61
N TYR A 130 0.81 -1.32 -0.71
CA TYR A 130 1.76 -1.05 0.36
C TYR A 130 1.72 0.40 0.84
N ASP A 131 1.71 1.37 -0.06
CA ASP A 131 1.63 2.80 0.27
C ASP A 131 0.31 3.16 0.95
N SER A 132 -0.82 2.61 0.49
CA SER A 132 -2.13 2.84 1.11
C SER A 132 -2.18 2.32 2.56
N ILE A 133 -1.56 1.15 2.81
CA ILE A 133 -1.45 0.57 4.14
C ILE A 133 -0.47 1.39 5.00
N LEU A 134 0.65 1.84 4.43
CA LEU A 134 1.66 2.62 5.13
C LEU A 134 1.08 3.94 5.68
N ILE A 135 0.23 4.62 4.93
CA ILE A 135 -0.45 5.85 5.37
C ILE A 135 -1.68 5.58 6.26
N GLY A 136 -1.95 4.31 6.59
CA GLY A 136 -3.03 3.94 7.50
C GLY A 136 -4.43 4.06 6.91
N THR A 137 -4.58 3.94 5.59
CA THR A 137 -5.91 3.96 4.95
C THR A 137 -6.76 2.80 5.46
N PRO A 138 -7.95 3.04 6.02
CA PRO A 138 -8.81 1.98 6.54
C PRO A 138 -9.19 0.96 5.47
N LEU A 139 -9.19 -0.32 5.81
CA LEU A 139 -9.52 -1.40 4.88
C LEU A 139 -10.95 -1.25 4.32
N ARG A 140 -11.88 -0.74 5.10
CA ARG A 140 -13.24 -0.42 4.64
C ARG A 140 -13.25 0.52 3.45
N THR A 141 -12.40 1.55 3.47
CA THR A 141 -12.22 2.48 2.37
C THR A 141 -11.64 1.80 1.14
N LEU A 142 -10.63 0.93 1.34
CA LEU A 142 -9.95 0.21 0.26
C LEU A 142 -10.82 -0.88 -0.38
N LEU A 143 -11.67 -1.56 0.39
CA LEU A 143 -12.58 -2.60 -0.13
C LEU A 143 -13.87 -2.05 -0.73
N GLY A 144 -14.04 -0.73 -0.73
CA GLY A 144 -15.25 -0.08 -1.21
C GLY A 144 -16.46 -0.46 -0.36
N ASP A 145 -16.76 0.29 0.65
CA ASP A 145 -18.03 0.09 1.37
C ASP A 145 -19.17 0.47 0.43
N LYS A 146 -19.96 -0.52 -0.01
CA LYS A 146 -21.16 -0.25 -0.83
C LYS A 146 -22.20 0.61 -0.10
N ASN A 147 -22.02 0.81 1.19
CA ASN A 147 -22.76 1.73 2.03
C ASN A 147 -21.94 2.98 2.38
N MET A 148 -21.09 3.44 1.47
CA MET A 148 -20.38 4.70 1.66
C MET A 148 -21.43 5.80 1.84
N ASN A 149 -21.57 6.29 3.07
CA ASN A 149 -22.40 7.46 3.34
C ASN A 149 -21.62 8.68 2.85
N VAL A 150 -21.90 9.09 1.63
CA VAL A 150 -21.30 10.30 1.06
C VAL A 150 -22.05 11.49 1.64
N GLU A 151 -21.40 12.24 2.47
CA GLU A 151 -21.93 13.47 3.02
C GLU A 151 -21.29 14.65 2.28
N ILE A 152 -22.11 15.44 1.62
CA ILE A 152 -21.67 16.70 1.03
C ILE A 152 -21.74 17.75 2.13
N ARG A 153 -20.58 18.30 2.50
CA ARG A 153 -20.48 19.39 3.49
C ARG A 153 -19.94 20.63 2.81
N GLU A 154 -20.58 21.75 3.08
CA GLU A 154 -19.93 23.05 2.89
C GLU A 154 -18.88 23.23 3.97
N ILE A 155 -17.64 23.43 3.56
CA ILE A 155 -16.55 23.81 4.47
C ILE A 155 -16.29 25.29 4.33
N PRO A 156 -16.04 26.00 5.45
CA PRO A 156 -15.65 27.40 5.40
C PRO A 156 -14.47 27.59 4.48
N GLY A 157 -14.44 28.70 3.74
CA GLY A 157 -13.30 29.05 2.91
C GLY A 157 -12.01 29.06 3.73
N PHE A 158 -10.98 28.39 3.23
CA PHE A 158 -9.66 28.35 3.88
C PHE A 158 -8.58 28.74 2.86
N HIS A 159 -7.51 29.33 3.37
CA HIS A 159 -6.36 29.63 2.54
C HIS A 159 -5.53 28.37 2.29
N THR A 160 -5.21 28.11 1.03
CA THR A 160 -4.38 26.97 0.65
C THR A 160 -3.09 27.46 0.01
N LEU A 161 -1.99 26.79 0.36
CA LEU A 161 -0.79 26.81 -0.42
C LEU A 161 -0.89 25.66 -1.43
N ALA A 162 -0.85 25.97 -2.73
CA ALA A 162 -1.04 24.97 -3.78
C ALA A 162 0.17 24.90 -4.71
N MET A 163 0.53 23.69 -5.12
CA MET A 163 1.51 23.43 -6.16
C MET A 163 0.89 22.49 -7.19
N ARG A 164 0.96 22.87 -8.46
CA ARG A 164 0.47 22.01 -9.54
C ARG A 164 1.45 20.86 -9.76
N HIS A 165 0.92 19.64 -9.76
CA HIS A 165 1.64 18.45 -10.22
C HIS A 165 1.26 18.20 -11.68
N THR A 166 2.27 18.01 -12.54
CA THR A 166 2.10 17.54 -13.92
C THR A 166 2.97 16.30 -14.09
N GLY A 167 2.36 15.21 -14.50
CA GLY A 167 3.03 13.92 -14.65
C GLY A 167 2.28 12.79 -13.96
N PRO A 168 2.88 11.60 -13.93
CA PRO A 168 2.23 10.41 -13.39
C PRO A 168 1.83 10.59 -11.92
N TYR A 169 0.63 10.15 -11.54
CA TYR A 169 0.08 10.30 -10.18
C TYR A 169 0.95 9.70 -9.08
N TRP A 170 1.70 8.63 -9.35
CA TRP A 170 2.61 8.04 -8.36
C TRP A 170 3.81 8.91 -8.01
N GLN A 171 4.07 9.97 -8.77
CA GLN A 171 5.13 10.95 -8.49
C GLN A 171 4.64 12.15 -7.66
N ILE A 172 3.34 12.21 -7.35
CA ILE A 172 2.76 13.33 -6.59
C ILE A 172 3.40 13.51 -5.22
N GLY A 173 3.95 12.44 -4.64
CA GLY A 173 4.68 12.49 -3.37
C GLY A 173 5.85 13.48 -3.39
N ALA A 174 6.60 13.55 -4.49
CA ALA A 174 7.70 14.52 -4.66
C ALA A 174 7.17 15.97 -4.68
N THR A 175 5.98 16.19 -5.25
CA THR A 175 5.34 17.52 -5.23
C THR A 175 4.92 17.92 -3.83
N PHE A 176 4.36 16.99 -3.04
CA PHE A 176 4.05 17.24 -1.63
C PHE A 176 5.29 17.53 -0.80
N GLN A 177 6.39 16.82 -1.01
CA GLN A 177 7.65 17.08 -0.32
C GLN A 177 8.19 18.49 -0.63
N ARG A 178 8.18 18.89 -1.90
CA ARG A 178 8.60 20.25 -2.32
C ARG A 178 7.71 21.32 -1.71
N LEU A 179 6.39 21.08 -1.66
CA LEU A 179 5.43 22.00 -1.06
C LEU A 179 5.65 22.14 0.45
N ALA A 180 5.88 21.03 1.15
CA ALA A 180 6.16 21.01 2.58
C ALA A 180 7.50 21.70 2.91
N GLN A 181 8.53 21.44 2.10
CA GLN A 181 9.82 22.11 2.24
C GLN A 181 9.69 23.63 2.07
N TRP A 182 9.00 24.08 1.02
CA TRP A 182 8.76 25.49 0.78
C TRP A 182 7.99 26.14 1.94
N ALA A 183 6.96 25.48 2.48
CA ALA A 183 6.20 25.96 3.62
C ALA A 183 7.10 26.11 4.86
N ALA A 184 7.99 25.17 5.11
CA ALA A 184 8.95 25.22 6.22
C ALA A 184 9.95 26.39 6.05
N GLU A 185 10.54 26.54 4.86
CA GLU A 185 11.49 27.62 4.56
C GLU A 185 10.86 29.02 4.69
N ASN A 186 9.55 29.14 4.42
CA ASN A 186 8.83 30.40 4.49
C ASN A 186 8.00 30.55 5.79
N SER A 187 8.18 29.66 6.77
CA SER A 187 7.48 29.67 8.06
C SER A 187 5.95 29.71 7.93
N VAL A 188 5.40 29.02 6.92
CA VAL A 188 3.95 28.91 6.70
C VAL A 188 3.43 27.69 7.47
N PRO A 189 2.62 27.90 8.54
CA PRO A 189 2.03 26.78 9.27
C PRO A 189 0.95 26.10 8.42
N TYR A 190 0.89 24.77 8.42
CA TYR A 190 -0.18 24.01 7.80
C TYR A 190 -0.64 22.87 8.70
N HIS A 191 -1.92 22.51 8.63
CA HIS A 191 -2.54 21.50 9.48
C HIS A 191 -2.90 20.21 8.72
N GLY A 192 -2.71 20.19 7.42
CA GLY A 192 -3.01 19.04 6.57
C GLY A 192 -2.67 19.27 5.10
N SER A 193 -2.73 18.22 4.32
CA SER A 193 -2.51 18.27 2.88
C SER A 193 -3.66 17.58 2.15
N LEU A 194 -4.03 18.11 1.00
CA LEU A 194 -5.05 17.54 0.13
C LEU A 194 -4.59 17.62 -1.32
N ALA A 195 -5.08 16.73 -2.17
CA ALA A 195 -4.88 16.79 -3.61
C ALA A 195 -6.23 16.90 -4.32
N ALA A 196 -6.31 17.83 -5.28
CA ALA A 196 -7.43 17.91 -6.20
C ALA A 196 -7.00 17.31 -7.55
N TYR A 197 -7.77 16.34 -8.02
CA TYR A 197 -7.54 15.67 -9.29
C TYR A 197 -8.54 16.21 -10.32
N TYR A 198 -8.05 16.66 -11.48
CA TYR A 198 -8.88 17.24 -12.54
C TYR A 198 -9.19 16.24 -13.64
N ASP A 199 -8.56 15.08 -13.62
CA ASP A 199 -8.66 14.01 -14.61
C ASP A 199 -8.68 12.63 -13.92
N ASN A 200 -9.17 11.64 -14.63
CA ASN A 200 -9.20 10.27 -14.13
C ASN A 200 -7.86 9.58 -14.46
N PRO A 201 -7.08 9.15 -13.47
CA PRO A 201 -5.77 8.49 -13.68
C PRO A 201 -5.85 7.18 -14.46
N GLU A 202 -7.04 6.53 -14.51
CA GLU A 202 -7.23 5.29 -15.25
C GLU A 202 -7.51 5.50 -16.74
N SER A 203 -7.97 6.70 -17.12
CA SER A 203 -8.37 7.03 -18.49
C SER A 203 -7.50 8.10 -19.14
N THR A 204 -6.62 8.76 -18.39
CA THR A 204 -5.75 9.81 -18.91
C THR A 204 -4.40 9.20 -19.29
N PRO A 205 -3.95 9.29 -20.55
CA PRO A 205 -2.62 8.85 -20.96
C PRO A 205 -1.54 9.59 -20.18
N ALA A 206 -0.44 8.87 -19.86
CA ALA A 206 0.70 9.42 -19.13
C ALA A 206 1.49 10.43 -19.98
#